data_0b8033f5f986fe2148ffdf0e752f7a27
#
_entry.id   0b8033f5f986fe2148ffdf0e752f7a27
#
_cell.length_a   1.000
_cell.length_b   1.000
_cell.length_c   1.000
_cell.angle_alpha   90.00
_cell.angle_beta   90.00
_cell.angle_gamma   90.00
#
_symmetry.space_group_name_H-M   'P 1'
#
loop_
_entity.id
_entity.type
_entity.pdbx_description
1 polymer ?
#
loop_
_entity_poly.entity_id
_entity_poly.type
_entity_poly.pdbx_seq_one_letter_code
_entity_poly.pdbx_strand_id
1 'polypeptide(L)'
;MFPILMLLFIAVPMIEIGLFIQVGGFLGFWPTMMLVFITAVVGASLVRSQGLATLMSVQSKMQQGEMPAQEIVEGVLLAVAGVLLLTPGFMTDTLGMCILLPHIRAKLAQQLMQRVKVQSNFNQFGGGFHSDFGGHSQGPFNHHNDNGDVFDGEFERKDDQNDNQKNPRLK
;
A
#
# COMPACT_ATOMS: atom_id res chain seq x y z
N MET A 1 5.84 -6.30 -22.89
CA MET A 1 4.70 -6.08 -21.96
C MET A 1 3.86 -4.84 -22.33
N PHE A 2 4.47 -3.75 -22.77
CA PHE A 2 3.77 -2.51 -23.16
C PHE A 2 2.64 -2.69 -24.23
N PRO A 3 2.85 -3.44 -25.36
CA PRO A 3 1.79 -3.57 -26.38
C PRO A 3 0.56 -4.33 -25.87
N ILE A 4 0.73 -5.31 -24.96
CA ILE A 4 -0.37 -6.07 -24.38
C ILE A 4 -1.22 -5.17 -23.47
N LEU A 5 -0.57 -4.30 -22.67
CA LEU A 5 -1.25 -3.35 -21.79
C LEU A 5 -2.07 -2.32 -22.63
N MET A 6 -1.48 -1.84 -23.71
CA MET A 6 -2.14 -0.90 -24.62
C MET A 6 -3.35 -1.53 -25.32
N LEU A 7 -3.20 -2.79 -25.77
CA LEU A 7 -4.30 -3.53 -26.37
C LEU A 7 -5.45 -3.74 -25.36
N LEU A 8 -5.12 -4.11 -24.14
CA LEU A 8 -6.13 -4.33 -23.08
C LEU A 8 -6.83 -3.01 -22.72
N PHE A 9 -6.09 -1.91 -22.67
CA PHE A 9 -6.65 -0.57 -22.40
C PHE A 9 -7.66 -0.11 -23.46
N ILE A 10 -7.51 -0.55 -24.70
CA ILE A 10 -8.45 -0.23 -25.79
C ILE A 10 -9.57 -1.28 -25.87
N ALA A 11 -9.24 -2.56 -25.72
CA ALA A 11 -10.19 -3.65 -25.88
C ALA A 11 -11.26 -3.67 -24.78
N VAL A 12 -10.88 -3.40 -23.52
CA VAL A 12 -11.84 -3.42 -22.40
C VAL A 12 -12.96 -2.40 -22.59
N PRO A 13 -12.71 -1.11 -22.83
CA PRO A 13 -13.77 -0.15 -23.09
C PRO A 13 -14.62 -0.49 -24.33
N MET A 14 -14.03 -1.03 -25.38
CA MET A 14 -14.80 -1.43 -26.57
C MET A 14 -15.77 -2.58 -26.27
N ILE A 15 -15.32 -3.57 -25.48
CA ILE A 15 -16.19 -4.67 -25.04
C ILE A 15 -17.29 -4.14 -24.14
N GLU A 16 -16.99 -3.24 -23.21
CA GLU A 16 -17.98 -2.61 -22.32
C GLU A 16 -19.07 -1.89 -23.11
N ILE A 17 -18.68 -1.07 -24.09
CA ILE A 17 -19.64 -0.37 -24.93
C ILE A 17 -20.52 -1.36 -25.70
N GLY A 18 -19.92 -2.44 -26.24
CA GLY A 18 -20.68 -3.50 -26.92
C GLY A 18 -21.69 -4.18 -25.99
N LEU A 19 -21.30 -4.48 -24.76
CA LEU A 19 -22.18 -5.04 -23.74
C LEU A 19 -23.31 -4.06 -23.36
N PHE A 20 -23.00 -2.78 -23.19
CA PHE A 20 -24.01 -1.75 -22.92
C PHE A 20 -25.06 -1.66 -24.01
N ILE A 21 -24.66 -1.69 -25.29
CA ILE A 21 -25.60 -1.66 -26.42
C ILE A 21 -26.47 -2.92 -26.41
N GLN A 22 -25.86 -4.09 -26.18
CA GLN A 22 -26.58 -5.36 -26.23
C GLN A 22 -27.57 -5.50 -25.06
N VAL A 23 -27.11 -5.25 -23.83
CA VAL A 23 -27.95 -5.33 -22.61
C VAL A 23 -29.01 -4.23 -22.62
N GLY A 24 -28.66 -3.01 -23.03
CA GLY A 24 -29.58 -1.90 -23.16
C GLY A 24 -30.66 -2.14 -24.23
N GLY A 25 -30.31 -2.88 -25.29
CA GLY A 25 -31.27 -3.33 -26.30
C GLY A 25 -32.29 -4.33 -25.79
N PHE A 26 -31.92 -5.24 -24.85
CA PHE A 26 -32.80 -6.19 -24.24
C PHE A 26 -33.65 -5.65 -23.08
N LEU A 27 -33.01 -4.94 -22.15
CA LEU A 27 -33.64 -4.44 -20.92
C LEU A 27 -34.24 -3.04 -21.08
N GLY A 28 -33.76 -2.28 -22.06
CA GLY A 28 -34.05 -0.87 -22.17
C GLY A 28 -33.05 0.02 -21.38
N PHE A 29 -33.02 1.29 -21.71
CA PHE A 29 -32.05 2.25 -21.17
C PHE A 29 -32.13 2.40 -19.63
N TRP A 30 -33.34 2.65 -19.12
CA TRP A 30 -33.53 2.92 -17.69
C TRP A 30 -33.19 1.75 -16.77
N PRO A 31 -33.63 0.51 -17.01
CA PRO A 31 -33.23 -0.65 -16.20
C PRO A 31 -31.72 -0.91 -16.24
N THR A 32 -31.10 -0.71 -17.41
CA THR A 32 -29.66 -0.88 -17.58
C THR A 32 -28.88 0.14 -16.73
N MET A 33 -29.28 1.41 -16.74
CA MET A 33 -28.68 2.44 -15.90
C MET A 33 -28.87 2.16 -14.39
N MET A 34 -30.06 1.73 -14.00
CA MET A 34 -30.35 1.33 -12.62
C MET A 34 -29.46 0.17 -12.16
N LEU A 35 -29.28 -0.83 -13.01
CA LEU A 35 -28.45 -2.01 -12.70
C LEU A 35 -27.00 -1.61 -12.46
N VAL A 36 -26.43 -0.80 -13.35
CA VAL A 36 -25.05 -0.29 -13.21
C VAL A 36 -24.91 0.57 -11.96
N PHE A 37 -25.89 1.42 -11.66
CA PHE A 37 -25.85 2.23 -10.44
C PHE A 37 -25.91 1.37 -9.17
N ILE A 38 -26.76 0.36 -9.15
CA ILE A 38 -26.88 -0.56 -8.01
C ILE A 38 -25.56 -1.33 -7.82
N THR A 39 -24.97 -1.88 -8.89
CA THR A 39 -23.70 -2.60 -8.79
C THR A 39 -22.59 -1.72 -8.28
N ALA A 40 -22.49 -0.46 -8.73
CA ALA A 40 -21.51 0.48 -8.26
C ALA A 40 -21.66 0.81 -6.77
N VAL A 41 -22.90 1.06 -6.28
CA VAL A 41 -23.16 1.35 -4.86
C VAL A 41 -22.86 0.13 -3.99
N VAL A 42 -23.32 -1.05 -4.39
CA VAL A 42 -23.04 -2.30 -3.67
C VAL A 42 -21.55 -2.59 -3.65
N GLY A 43 -20.88 -2.48 -4.79
CA GLY A 43 -19.44 -2.67 -4.90
C GLY A 43 -18.64 -1.70 -4.02
N ALA A 44 -18.96 -0.40 -4.06
CA ALA A 44 -18.32 0.59 -3.21
C ALA A 44 -18.50 0.30 -1.71
N SER A 45 -19.71 -0.11 -1.31
CA SER A 45 -20.00 -0.50 0.08
C SER A 45 -19.17 -1.71 0.51
N LEU A 46 -19.08 -2.74 -0.35
CA LEU A 46 -18.29 -3.94 -0.08
C LEU A 46 -16.80 -3.63 -0.01
N VAL A 47 -16.26 -2.82 -0.92
CA VAL A 47 -14.86 -2.38 -0.91
C VAL A 47 -14.54 -1.67 0.38
N ARG A 48 -15.40 -0.74 0.81
CA ARG A 48 -15.21 0.01 2.06
C ARG A 48 -15.20 -0.90 3.28
N SER A 49 -16.17 -1.80 3.42
CA SER A 49 -16.27 -2.68 4.58
C SER A 49 -15.11 -3.68 4.64
N GLN A 50 -14.75 -4.28 3.51
CA GLN A 50 -13.65 -5.24 3.45
C GLN A 50 -12.29 -4.55 3.54
N GLY A 51 -12.15 -3.33 3.00
CA GLY A 51 -10.93 -2.53 3.12
C GLY A 51 -10.60 -2.22 4.57
N LEU A 52 -11.61 -1.79 5.34
CA LEU A 52 -11.41 -1.53 6.76
C LEU A 52 -11.04 -2.80 7.54
N ALA A 53 -11.69 -3.93 7.25
CA ALA A 53 -11.38 -5.21 7.87
C ALA A 53 -9.94 -5.66 7.54
N THR A 54 -9.51 -5.50 6.29
CA THR A 54 -8.14 -5.83 5.87
C THR A 54 -7.11 -4.93 6.57
N LEU A 55 -7.36 -3.63 6.70
CA LEU A 55 -6.48 -2.71 7.43
C LEU A 55 -6.35 -3.08 8.91
N MET A 56 -7.46 -3.43 9.58
CA MET A 56 -7.45 -3.90 10.97
C MET A 56 -6.64 -5.21 11.12
N SER A 57 -6.78 -6.14 10.17
CA SER A 57 -6.01 -7.38 10.16
C SER A 57 -4.50 -7.12 10.02
N VAL A 58 -4.11 -6.24 9.10
CA VAL A 58 -2.72 -5.80 8.93
C VAL A 58 -2.18 -5.21 10.23
N GLN A 59 -2.91 -4.28 10.84
CA GLN A 59 -2.48 -3.63 12.07
C GLN A 59 -2.34 -4.63 13.23
N SER A 60 -3.27 -5.56 13.38
CA SER A 60 -3.23 -6.60 14.41
C SER A 60 -2.00 -7.51 14.27
N LYS A 61 -1.70 -7.96 13.05
CA LYS A 61 -0.52 -8.80 12.79
C LYS A 61 0.79 -8.06 13.02
N MET A 62 0.86 -6.80 12.62
CA MET A 62 2.04 -5.96 12.91
C MET A 62 2.27 -5.78 14.41
N GLN A 63 1.21 -5.63 15.21
CA GLN A 63 1.33 -5.56 16.68
C GLN A 63 1.83 -6.89 17.31
N GLN A 64 1.57 -8.01 16.64
CA GLN A 64 2.06 -9.34 17.05
C GLN A 64 3.49 -9.62 16.56
N GLY A 65 4.10 -8.67 15.83
CA GLY A 65 5.43 -8.84 15.25
C GLY A 65 5.45 -9.73 14.01
N GLU A 66 4.28 -10.06 13.46
CA GLU A 66 4.17 -10.86 12.24
C GLU A 66 4.17 -9.96 10.99
N MET A 67 4.79 -10.42 9.90
CA MET A 67 4.72 -9.72 8.60
C MET A 67 3.42 -10.07 7.88
N PRO A 68 2.49 -9.12 7.69
CA PRO A 68 1.20 -9.35 7.06
C PRO A 68 1.30 -9.36 5.51
N ALA A 69 2.19 -10.16 4.94
CA ALA A 69 2.44 -10.14 3.49
C ALA A 69 1.20 -10.53 2.67
N GLN A 70 0.41 -11.49 3.13
CA GLN A 70 -0.81 -11.93 2.46
C GLN A 70 -1.87 -10.83 2.50
N GLU A 71 -2.07 -10.18 3.64
CA GLU A 71 -3.05 -9.12 3.84
C GLU A 71 -2.72 -7.89 2.98
N ILE A 72 -1.43 -7.59 2.80
CA ILE A 72 -0.98 -6.51 1.91
C ILE A 72 -1.38 -6.82 0.47
N VAL A 73 -1.12 -8.04 -0.01
CA VAL A 73 -1.52 -8.46 -1.36
C VAL A 73 -3.05 -8.47 -1.51
N GLU A 74 -3.77 -8.93 -0.50
CA GLU A 74 -5.23 -8.88 -0.48
C GLU A 74 -5.76 -7.44 -0.52
N GLY A 75 -5.11 -6.50 0.17
CA GLY A 75 -5.41 -5.07 0.13
C GLY A 75 -5.20 -4.47 -1.27
N VAL A 76 -4.12 -4.84 -1.95
CA VAL A 76 -3.87 -4.42 -3.34
C VAL A 76 -4.96 -4.96 -4.28
N LEU A 77 -5.31 -6.24 -4.16
CA LEU A 77 -6.40 -6.84 -4.96
C LEU A 77 -7.74 -6.15 -4.71
N LEU A 78 -8.00 -5.76 -3.47
CA LEU A 78 -9.20 -5.01 -3.10
C LEU A 78 -9.21 -3.61 -3.72
N ALA A 79 -8.06 -2.92 -3.75
CA ALA A 79 -7.93 -1.63 -4.41
C ALA A 79 -8.16 -1.76 -5.94
N VAL A 80 -7.63 -2.80 -6.57
CA VAL A 80 -7.88 -3.10 -7.99
C VAL A 80 -9.36 -3.37 -8.24
N ALA A 81 -10.02 -4.16 -7.39
CA ALA A 81 -11.46 -4.39 -7.49
C ALA A 81 -12.25 -3.09 -7.35
N GLY A 82 -11.85 -2.20 -6.44
CA GLY A 82 -12.46 -0.88 -6.27
C GLY A 82 -12.34 -0.02 -7.52
N VAL A 83 -11.18 0.01 -8.17
CA VAL A 83 -10.97 0.76 -9.42
C VAL A 83 -11.85 0.19 -10.56
N LEU A 84 -11.94 -1.15 -10.66
CA LEU A 84 -12.80 -1.79 -11.66
C LEU A 84 -14.27 -1.41 -11.47
N LEU A 85 -14.76 -1.40 -10.22
CA LEU A 85 -16.14 -1.03 -9.90
C LEU A 85 -16.44 0.48 -10.00
N LEU A 86 -15.41 1.33 -9.96
CA LEU A 86 -15.55 2.78 -10.22
C LEU A 86 -15.71 3.09 -11.71
N THR A 87 -15.23 2.21 -12.56
CA THR A 87 -15.39 2.32 -14.02
C THR A 87 -16.70 1.59 -14.38
N PRO A 88 -17.81 2.33 -14.62
CA PRO A 88 -19.10 1.69 -14.82
C PRO A 88 -19.08 0.82 -16.08
N GLY A 89 -19.25 -0.49 -15.91
CA GLY A 89 -19.26 -1.45 -17.00
C GLY A 89 -19.72 -2.83 -16.54
N PHE A 90 -20.32 -3.62 -17.41
CA PHE A 90 -20.83 -4.95 -17.07
C PHE A 90 -19.72 -5.97 -16.81
N MET A 91 -18.71 -5.97 -17.68
CA MET A 91 -17.59 -6.89 -17.54
C MET A 91 -16.67 -6.49 -16.37
N THR A 92 -16.34 -5.21 -16.27
CA THR A 92 -15.52 -4.70 -15.17
C THR A 92 -16.20 -4.85 -13.83
N ASP A 93 -17.52 -4.61 -13.71
CA ASP A 93 -18.28 -4.82 -12.49
C ASP A 93 -18.29 -6.30 -12.09
N THR A 94 -18.51 -7.20 -13.04
CA THR A 94 -18.48 -8.65 -12.77
C THR A 94 -17.11 -9.10 -12.29
N LEU A 95 -16.03 -8.64 -12.93
CA LEU A 95 -14.64 -8.94 -12.51
C LEU A 95 -14.34 -8.35 -11.14
N GLY A 96 -14.70 -7.10 -10.89
CA GLY A 96 -14.55 -6.45 -9.60
C GLY A 96 -15.28 -7.21 -8.49
N MET A 97 -16.53 -7.56 -8.70
CA MET A 97 -17.32 -8.37 -7.77
C MET A 97 -16.70 -9.75 -7.51
N CYS A 98 -16.16 -10.42 -8.53
CA CYS A 98 -15.47 -11.71 -8.36
C CYS A 98 -14.23 -11.55 -7.45
N ILE A 99 -13.43 -10.49 -7.64
CA ILE A 99 -12.25 -10.24 -6.82
C ILE A 99 -12.65 -9.86 -5.38
N LEU A 100 -13.80 -9.21 -5.18
CA LEU A 100 -14.31 -8.90 -3.86
C LEU A 100 -14.69 -10.12 -3.03
N LEU A 101 -14.96 -11.27 -3.64
CA LEU A 101 -15.25 -12.49 -2.89
C LEU A 101 -14.03 -12.93 -2.08
N PRO A 102 -14.12 -13.02 -0.72
CA PRO A 102 -12.94 -13.28 0.13
C PRO A 102 -12.23 -14.58 -0.25
N HIS A 103 -12.93 -15.61 -0.62
CA HIS A 103 -12.37 -16.91 -1.02
C HIS A 103 -11.55 -16.82 -2.32
N ILE A 104 -12.03 -16.04 -3.30
CA ILE A 104 -11.34 -15.83 -4.58
C ILE A 104 -10.12 -14.96 -4.35
N ARG A 105 -10.27 -13.88 -3.58
CA ARG A 105 -9.19 -12.96 -3.24
C ARG A 105 -8.04 -13.67 -2.50
N ALA A 106 -8.35 -14.48 -1.49
CA ALA A 106 -7.33 -15.24 -0.75
C ALA A 106 -6.57 -16.21 -1.66
N LYS A 107 -7.25 -16.94 -2.55
CA LYS A 107 -6.61 -17.82 -3.53
C LYS A 107 -5.73 -17.05 -4.51
N LEU A 108 -6.22 -15.91 -5.03
CA LEU A 108 -5.45 -15.05 -5.92
C LEU A 108 -4.21 -14.49 -5.23
N ALA A 109 -4.35 -14.03 -3.97
CA ALA A 109 -3.23 -13.53 -3.18
C ALA A 109 -2.16 -14.62 -3.00
N GLN A 110 -2.56 -15.83 -2.62
CA GLN A 110 -1.64 -16.98 -2.48
C GLN A 110 -0.92 -17.31 -3.80
N GLN A 111 -1.63 -17.34 -4.93
CA GLN A 111 -1.04 -17.61 -6.23
C GLN A 111 -0.05 -16.52 -6.66
N LEU A 112 -0.39 -15.25 -6.40
CA LEU A 112 0.49 -14.13 -6.67
C LEU A 112 1.76 -14.19 -5.81
N MET A 113 1.63 -14.51 -4.52
CA MET A 113 2.78 -14.68 -3.63
C MET A 113 3.69 -15.84 -4.04
N GLN A 114 3.14 -16.95 -4.53
CA GLN A 114 3.94 -18.07 -5.03
C GLN A 114 4.72 -17.73 -6.31
N ARG A 115 4.17 -16.86 -7.17
CA ARG A 115 4.83 -16.43 -8.42
C ARG A 115 5.83 -15.30 -8.18
N VAL A 116 5.54 -14.40 -7.27
CA VAL A 116 6.50 -13.46 -6.74
C VAL A 116 7.34 -14.25 -5.75
N LYS A 117 8.40 -14.93 -6.21
CA LYS A 117 9.48 -15.34 -5.33
C LYS A 117 9.96 -14.04 -4.70
N VAL A 118 9.53 -13.79 -3.49
CA VAL A 118 10.11 -12.75 -2.64
C VAL A 118 11.53 -13.21 -2.40
N GLN A 119 12.38 -12.91 -3.35
CA GLN A 119 13.82 -12.91 -3.13
C GLN A 119 13.96 -11.94 -1.96
N SER A 120 14.44 -12.46 -0.86
CA SER A 120 14.48 -11.87 0.48
C SER A 120 15.21 -10.50 0.57
N ASN A 121 15.02 -9.65 -0.42
CA ASN A 121 15.46 -8.25 -0.44
C ASN A 121 14.46 -7.29 0.24
N PHE A 122 13.36 -7.82 0.80
CA PHE A 122 12.41 -7.00 1.57
C PHE A 122 12.99 -6.56 2.92
N ASN A 123 14.12 -7.14 3.34
CA ASN A 123 14.88 -6.67 4.52
C ASN A 123 15.46 -5.25 4.33
N GLN A 124 15.51 -4.73 3.09
CA GLN A 124 16.11 -3.42 2.83
C GLN A 124 15.07 -2.28 2.80
N PHE A 125 13.78 -2.58 2.70
CA PHE A 125 12.73 -1.54 2.73
C PHE A 125 12.10 -1.36 4.12
N GLY A 126 12.32 -2.29 5.05
CA GLY A 126 11.86 -2.23 6.45
C GLY A 126 12.89 -1.67 7.44
N GLY A 127 14.09 -1.31 7.00
CA GLY A 127 15.21 -0.90 7.83
C GLY A 127 15.30 0.58 8.20
N GLY A 128 14.23 1.36 8.13
CA GLY A 128 14.27 2.82 8.33
C GLY A 128 13.61 3.36 9.59
N PHE A 129 13.12 2.55 10.51
CA PHE A 129 12.61 2.99 11.82
C PHE A 129 13.26 2.20 12.96
N HIS A 130 14.59 2.27 13.06
CA HIS A 130 15.25 2.07 14.34
C HIS A 130 15.10 3.37 15.13
N SER A 131 14.12 3.39 16.03
CA SER A 131 14.09 4.31 17.16
C SER A 131 15.30 3.98 18.03
N ASP A 132 16.33 4.79 17.89
CA ASP A 132 17.44 4.90 18.83
C ASP A 132 16.89 5.43 20.16
N PHE A 133 16.53 4.52 21.04
CA PHE A 133 16.21 4.83 22.42
C PHE A 133 16.80 3.72 23.33
N GLY A 134 18.02 3.96 23.77
CA GLY A 134 18.52 3.57 25.08
C GLY A 134 18.76 2.11 25.34
N GLY A 135 20.04 1.74 25.52
CA GLY A 135 20.42 0.49 26.15
C GLY A 135 21.92 0.22 26.06
N HIS A 136 22.68 0.86 26.93
CA HIS A 136 24.04 0.45 27.25
C HIS A 136 24.07 -1.01 27.65
N SER A 137 24.78 -1.84 26.91
CA SER A 137 25.28 -3.11 27.40
C SER A 137 26.69 -3.34 26.85
N GLN A 138 27.66 -3.20 27.72
CA GLN A 138 29.06 -3.53 27.51
C GLN A 138 29.23 -5.02 27.26
N GLY A 139 29.97 -5.38 26.22
CA GLY A 139 30.53 -6.71 26.03
C GLY A 139 31.82 -6.62 25.20
N PRO A 140 32.91 -7.30 25.58
CA PRO A 140 34.27 -7.00 25.15
C PRO A 140 34.70 -7.81 23.91
N PHE A 141 35.46 -7.10 23.04
CA PHE A 141 36.42 -7.60 22.07
C PHE A 141 35.98 -8.60 21.00
N ASN A 142 35.89 -8.09 19.75
CA ASN A 142 36.49 -8.82 18.65
C ASN A 142 37.04 -7.87 17.58
N HIS A 143 38.34 -7.92 17.40
CA HIS A 143 39.07 -7.29 16.30
C HIS A 143 38.65 -7.93 14.99
N HIS A 144 38.15 -7.16 14.06
CA HIS A 144 38.32 -7.47 12.66
C HIS A 144 38.63 -6.21 11.88
N ASN A 145 39.77 -6.27 11.24
CA ASN A 145 40.44 -5.32 10.40
C ASN A 145 39.59 -5.09 9.14
N ASP A 146 39.09 -3.87 8.91
CA ASP A 146 38.68 -3.48 7.58
C ASP A 146 38.93 -1.96 7.39
N ASN A 147 39.72 -1.67 6.35
CA ASN A 147 40.15 -0.34 5.97
C ASN A 147 38.95 0.51 5.52
N GLY A 148 38.40 1.32 6.41
CA GLY A 148 37.45 2.37 6.10
C GLY A 148 37.97 3.67 6.70
N ASP A 149 38.18 4.70 5.88
CA ASP A 149 38.57 6.02 6.30
C ASP A 149 37.57 6.58 7.31
N VAL A 150 38.04 6.70 8.57
CA VAL A 150 37.31 7.36 9.64
C VAL A 150 37.66 8.86 9.56
N PHE A 151 36.69 9.69 9.18
CA PHE A 151 36.80 11.13 9.31
C PHE A 151 36.54 11.53 10.77
N ASP A 152 37.56 11.80 11.52
CA ASP A 152 37.45 12.46 12.81
C ASP A 152 36.99 13.91 12.61
N GLY A 153 35.75 14.18 12.91
CA GLY A 153 35.20 15.53 12.97
C GLY A 153 35.54 16.15 14.32
N GLU A 154 36.48 17.10 14.37
CA GLU A 154 36.72 17.94 15.56
C GLU A 154 35.50 18.86 15.77
N PHE A 155 34.83 18.70 16.90
CA PHE A 155 33.77 19.59 17.34
C PHE A 155 34.33 20.61 18.33
N GLU A 156 34.54 21.84 17.88
CA GLU A 156 34.94 22.96 18.75
C GLU A 156 33.70 23.58 19.38
N ARG A 157 33.57 23.44 20.69
CA ARG A 157 32.51 24.07 21.47
C ARG A 157 32.87 25.53 21.72
N LYS A 158 32.20 26.44 21.05
CA LYS A 158 32.33 27.88 21.28
C LYS A 158 31.53 28.24 22.55
N ASP A 159 32.25 28.44 23.66
CA ASP A 159 31.65 28.97 24.88
C ASP A 159 31.29 30.44 24.66
N ASP A 160 30.01 30.75 24.65
CA ASP A 160 29.51 32.12 24.69
C ASP A 160 29.85 32.72 26.05
N GLN A 161 30.92 33.52 26.10
CA GLN A 161 31.22 34.37 27.22
C GLN A 161 30.14 35.44 27.34
N ASN A 162 29.25 35.22 28.29
CA ASN A 162 28.23 36.16 28.71
C ASN A 162 28.96 37.35 29.40
N ASP A 163 29.18 38.39 28.62
CA ASP A 163 29.77 39.66 29.08
C ASP A 163 28.70 40.42 29.88
N ASN A 164 28.77 40.24 31.19
CA ASN A 164 27.96 40.90 32.19
C ASN A 164 28.52 42.32 32.44
N GLN A 165 28.30 43.25 31.49
CA GLN A 165 28.59 44.65 31.71
C GLN A 165 27.57 45.29 32.64
N LYS A 166 28.04 45.45 33.86
CA LYS A 166 27.55 46.42 34.85
C LYS A 166 27.21 47.76 34.22
N ASN A 167 25.97 48.15 34.30
CA ASN A 167 25.60 49.54 34.10
C ASN A 167 25.39 50.24 35.47
N PRO A 168 26.30 51.15 35.91
CA PRO A 168 26.10 51.96 37.10
C PRO A 168 25.69 53.37 36.67
N ARG A 169 24.47 53.77 36.81
CA ARG A 169 23.94 55.17 36.96
C ARG A 169 22.42 55.15 36.89
N LEU A 170 21.83 55.54 38.07
CA LEU A 170 21.24 56.85 38.23
C LEU A 170 20.56 56.88 39.60
N LYS A 171 20.89 57.85 40.25
CA LYS A 171 20.33 58.70 41.25
C LYS A 171 18.82 58.81 41.20
#